data_890f45e4566102f0df617903590a8c43
#
_entry.id   890f45e4566102f0df617903590a8c43
#
_cell.length_a   1.000
_cell.length_b   1.000
_cell.length_c   1.000
_cell.angle_alpha   90.00
_cell.angle_beta   90.00
_cell.angle_gamma   90.00
#
_symmetry.space_group_name_H-M   'P 1'
#
loop_
_entity.id
_entity.type
_entity.pdbx_description
1 polymer ?
#
loop_
_entity_poly.entity_id
_entity_poly.type
_entity_poly.pdbx_seq_one_letter_code
_entity_poly.pdbx_strand_id
1 'polypeptide(L)'
;MRKISTFDLYPGMVLGEDVLNFDRQVILSRGTELTDSFISRIELNGVLEVYIEEAAEEVPPPPEGCNADYAPRHPTYADRIKNSPDFKKFKEEYNQITSGFKFKINEMVDKNVEIDTKELLKEPLQLITASGSSSNTLDMLHNMRDYDDLTFAHSMNVALLNYVAAGWLNWSEADKELAMACGLLHDIGKLQISHDVLTKPGKLDNTEYKHIQQHPVFGYKLLKDRVNVHIMNSALMHHERYDGTGYPLQIKGEAIDRFARLTAISDVYDAMTAARCYRGPLCPFRVIEIFEDEGFDKYDVQFILSFLSNVGNTYVRNGCVLSDGREGEIIMLNPGKLSRPVVQCGYEYVDLSKFPDLRIETLK
;
A
#
# COMPACT_ATOMS: atom_id res chain seq x y z
N MET A 1 -25.53 -11.18 -10.82
CA MET A 1 -24.21 -11.19 -10.16
C MET A 1 -23.16 -10.70 -11.13
N ARG A 2 -22.35 -9.77 -10.70
CA ARG A 2 -21.28 -9.19 -11.48
C ARG A 2 -19.95 -9.46 -10.78
N LYS A 3 -18.98 -10.00 -11.51
CA LYS A 3 -17.61 -10.14 -11.04
C LYS A 3 -16.91 -8.77 -11.13
N ILE A 4 -16.20 -8.35 -10.13
CA ILE A 4 -15.54 -7.06 -10.07
C ILE A 4 -14.12 -7.22 -9.53
N SER A 5 -13.19 -6.43 -10.02
CA SER A 5 -11.84 -6.36 -9.46
C SER A 5 -11.89 -5.87 -8.02
N THR A 6 -11.05 -6.42 -7.15
CA THR A 6 -10.90 -5.91 -5.78
C THR A 6 -10.53 -4.42 -5.78
N PHE A 7 -9.84 -3.97 -6.81
CA PHE A 7 -9.50 -2.56 -7.00
C PHE A 7 -10.70 -1.65 -7.29
N ASP A 8 -11.82 -2.21 -7.74
CA ASP A 8 -13.05 -1.48 -8.08
C ASP A 8 -14.15 -1.64 -7.01
N LEU A 9 -13.83 -2.26 -5.87
CA LEU A 9 -14.77 -2.43 -4.76
C LEU A 9 -14.96 -1.12 -4.01
N TYR A 10 -16.20 -0.86 -3.61
CA TYR A 10 -16.55 0.25 -2.74
C TYR A 10 -17.56 -0.20 -1.66
N PRO A 11 -17.59 0.48 -0.50
CA PRO A 11 -18.54 0.18 0.57
C PRO A 11 -19.99 0.25 0.09
N GLY A 12 -20.83 -0.66 0.63
CA GLY A 12 -22.24 -0.81 0.23
C GLY A 12 -22.47 -1.83 -0.88
N MET A 13 -21.44 -2.31 -1.56
CA MET A 13 -21.58 -3.47 -2.46
C MET A 13 -21.86 -4.73 -1.65
N VAL A 14 -22.67 -5.64 -2.20
CA VAL A 14 -23.01 -6.92 -1.56
C VAL A 14 -22.36 -8.08 -2.33
N LEU A 15 -21.66 -8.94 -1.60
CA LEU A 15 -20.99 -10.10 -2.17
C LEU A 15 -22.00 -11.08 -2.76
N GLY A 16 -21.82 -11.43 -4.02
CA GLY A 16 -22.66 -12.40 -4.75
C GLY A 16 -22.23 -13.85 -4.52
N GLU A 17 -20.99 -14.08 -4.10
CA GLU A 17 -20.41 -15.39 -3.78
C GLU A 17 -19.50 -15.28 -2.57
N ASP A 18 -19.14 -16.43 -1.97
CA ASP A 18 -18.13 -16.49 -0.92
C ASP A 18 -16.77 -16.06 -1.49
N VAL A 19 -16.11 -15.18 -0.78
CA VAL A 19 -14.72 -14.78 -1.10
C VAL A 19 -13.78 -15.78 -0.43
N LEU A 20 -12.95 -16.41 -1.23
CA LEU A 20 -11.99 -17.40 -0.77
C LEU A 20 -10.58 -16.85 -0.86
N ASN A 21 -9.74 -17.21 0.12
CA ASN A 21 -8.29 -17.02 -0.01
C ASN A 21 -7.71 -18.09 -0.96
N PHE A 22 -6.39 -18.02 -1.17
CA PHE A 22 -5.68 -18.95 -2.03
C PHE A 22 -5.83 -20.43 -1.60
N ASP A 23 -5.97 -20.70 -0.29
CA ASP A 23 -6.18 -22.03 0.30
C ASP A 23 -7.65 -22.49 0.27
N ARG A 24 -8.53 -21.76 -0.43
CA ARG A 24 -9.97 -22.01 -0.50
C ARG A 24 -10.70 -21.89 0.83
N GLN A 25 -10.16 -21.16 1.79
CA GLN A 25 -10.88 -20.82 3.02
C GLN A 25 -11.75 -19.60 2.76
N VAL A 26 -12.96 -19.62 3.30
CA VAL A 26 -13.89 -18.49 3.19
C VAL A 26 -13.38 -17.33 4.04
N ILE A 27 -13.06 -16.20 3.38
CA ILE A 27 -12.67 -14.95 4.04
C ILE A 27 -13.91 -14.13 4.39
N LEU A 28 -14.84 -14.03 3.45
CA LEU A 28 -16.14 -13.36 3.60
C LEU A 28 -17.20 -14.17 2.89
N SER A 29 -18.38 -14.28 3.52
CA SER A 29 -19.49 -15.06 2.99
C SER A 29 -20.30 -14.27 1.97
N ARG A 30 -20.96 -14.98 1.05
CA ARG A 30 -21.98 -14.42 0.17
C ARG A 30 -23.03 -13.63 0.96
N GLY A 31 -23.52 -12.53 0.38
CA GLY A 31 -24.49 -11.65 1.00
C GLY A 31 -23.89 -10.66 2.00
N THR A 32 -22.57 -10.69 2.21
CA THR A 32 -21.91 -9.68 3.05
C THR A 32 -21.91 -8.34 2.33
N GLU A 33 -22.44 -7.30 2.97
CA GLU A 33 -22.30 -5.93 2.54
C GLU A 33 -20.87 -5.47 2.82
N LEU A 34 -20.17 -5.00 1.77
CA LEU A 34 -18.79 -4.59 1.87
C LEU A 34 -18.66 -3.28 2.62
N THR A 35 -17.73 -3.26 3.55
CA THR A 35 -17.19 -2.07 4.21
C THR A 35 -15.75 -1.87 3.78
N ASP A 36 -15.16 -0.71 4.06
CA ASP A 36 -13.72 -0.48 3.82
C ASP A 36 -12.85 -1.55 4.47
N SER A 37 -13.25 -2.02 5.66
CA SER A 37 -12.57 -3.10 6.37
C SER A 37 -12.61 -4.42 5.60
N PHE A 38 -13.77 -4.78 5.08
CA PHE A 38 -13.94 -6.01 4.31
C PHE A 38 -13.21 -5.95 2.97
N ILE A 39 -13.21 -4.79 2.30
CA ILE A 39 -12.45 -4.58 1.07
C ILE A 39 -10.95 -4.75 1.34
N SER A 40 -10.44 -4.10 2.37
CA SER A 40 -9.04 -4.23 2.78
C SER A 40 -8.68 -5.67 3.20
N ARG A 41 -9.61 -6.39 3.84
CA ARG A 41 -9.45 -7.81 4.15
C ARG A 41 -9.29 -8.66 2.90
N ILE A 42 -10.09 -8.41 1.88
CA ILE A 42 -9.99 -9.08 0.58
C ILE A 42 -8.62 -8.80 -0.04
N GLU A 43 -8.15 -7.54 0.00
CA GLU A 43 -6.84 -7.11 -0.51
C GLU A 43 -5.67 -7.79 0.22
N LEU A 44 -5.69 -7.80 1.56
CA LEU A 44 -4.68 -8.47 2.39
C LEU A 44 -4.53 -9.96 2.09
N ASN A 45 -5.63 -10.61 1.69
CA ASN A 45 -5.63 -12.01 1.31
C ASN A 45 -5.21 -12.25 -0.15
N GLY A 46 -4.81 -11.19 -0.88
CA GLY A 46 -4.35 -11.29 -2.27
C GLY A 46 -5.46 -11.67 -3.26
N VAL A 47 -6.73 -11.49 -2.87
CA VAL A 47 -7.87 -11.73 -3.76
C VAL A 47 -8.00 -10.54 -4.68
N LEU A 48 -7.86 -10.76 -5.98
CA LEU A 48 -7.90 -9.70 -6.98
C LEU A 48 -9.31 -9.44 -7.53
N GLU A 49 -10.25 -10.37 -7.33
CA GLU A 49 -11.60 -10.26 -7.87
C GLU A 49 -12.63 -10.96 -6.98
N VAL A 50 -13.82 -10.41 -6.92
CA VAL A 50 -14.98 -10.97 -6.21
C VAL A 50 -16.24 -10.85 -7.03
N TYR A 51 -17.28 -11.62 -6.68
CA TYR A 51 -18.62 -11.49 -7.26
C TYR A 51 -19.46 -10.57 -6.38
N ILE A 52 -20.13 -9.61 -7.02
CA ILE A 52 -21.07 -8.68 -6.36
C ILE A 52 -22.49 -8.96 -6.87
N GLU A 53 -23.47 -8.91 -5.98
CA GLU A 53 -24.87 -8.91 -6.37
C GLU A 53 -25.17 -7.60 -7.13
N GLU A 54 -25.79 -7.70 -8.32
CA GLU A 54 -26.30 -6.53 -9.00
C GLU A 54 -27.51 -6.02 -8.19
N ALA A 55 -27.35 -4.88 -7.55
CA ALA A 55 -28.50 -4.13 -7.10
C ALA A 55 -29.32 -3.74 -8.36
N ALA A 56 -30.59 -4.09 -8.36
CA ALA A 56 -31.52 -3.55 -9.32
C ALA A 56 -31.79 -2.10 -8.93
N GLU A 57 -30.86 -1.19 -9.27
CA GLU A 57 -31.12 0.25 -9.41
C GLU A 57 -29.80 0.95 -9.73
N GLU A 58 -29.89 1.95 -10.57
CA GLU A 58 -28.84 2.84 -11.01
C GLU A 58 -28.05 3.37 -9.81
N VAL A 59 -26.72 3.24 -9.87
CA VAL A 59 -25.82 4.00 -8.99
C VAL A 59 -26.28 5.45 -9.05
N PRO A 60 -26.77 6.07 -7.95
CA PRO A 60 -27.02 7.48 -7.98
C PRO A 60 -25.71 8.15 -8.35
N PRO A 61 -25.70 9.11 -9.30
CA PRO A 61 -24.50 9.91 -9.54
C PRO A 61 -24.05 10.45 -8.17
N PRO A 62 -22.75 10.61 -7.93
CA PRO A 62 -22.25 11.19 -6.71
C PRO A 62 -23.08 12.46 -6.47
N PRO A 63 -23.59 12.70 -5.25
CA PRO A 63 -24.52 13.78 -5.01
C PRO A 63 -23.92 15.05 -5.57
N GLU A 64 -24.54 15.58 -6.61
CA GLU A 64 -24.34 16.94 -7.08
C GLU A 64 -24.78 17.84 -5.94
N GLY A 65 -23.82 18.31 -5.17
CA GLY A 65 -24.13 19.13 -4.01
C GLY A 65 -23.41 18.70 -2.75
N CYS A 66 -22.17 18.25 -2.81
CA CYS A 66 -21.25 18.62 -1.76
C CYS A 66 -21.18 20.15 -1.79
N ASN A 67 -22.08 20.76 -1.02
CA ASN A 67 -22.13 22.19 -0.86
C ASN A 67 -20.71 22.71 -0.61
N ALA A 68 -20.27 23.60 -1.49
CA ALA A 68 -19.02 24.34 -1.38
C ALA A 68 -18.89 25.18 -0.08
N ASP A 69 -19.87 25.06 0.83
CA ASP A 69 -19.96 25.82 2.08
C ASP A 69 -19.33 25.10 3.29
N TYR A 70 -18.81 23.87 3.13
CA TYR A 70 -18.02 23.19 4.18
C TYR A 70 -16.53 23.16 3.78
N ALA A 71 -15.97 24.29 3.36
CA ALA A 71 -14.54 24.47 3.36
C ALA A 71 -14.10 24.46 4.85
N PRO A 72 -13.23 23.53 5.28
CA PRO A 72 -12.74 23.53 6.65
C PRO A 72 -12.11 24.90 6.92
N ARG A 73 -12.51 25.55 8.01
CA ARG A 73 -12.03 26.91 8.37
C ARG A 73 -10.52 26.98 8.60
N HIS A 74 -9.86 25.82 8.66
CA HIS A 74 -8.40 25.67 8.74
C HIS A 74 -7.92 24.60 7.78
N PRO A 75 -6.76 24.79 7.13
CA PRO A 75 -6.19 23.79 6.22
C PRO A 75 -5.92 22.48 6.98
N THR A 76 -6.27 21.34 6.37
CA THR A 76 -5.98 20.02 6.90
C THR A 76 -4.46 19.77 6.93
N TYR A 77 -4.01 18.72 7.65
CA TYR A 77 -2.61 18.30 7.62
C TYR A 77 -2.12 18.06 6.16
N ALA A 78 -2.91 17.34 5.39
CA ALA A 78 -2.62 17.08 3.98
C ALA A 78 -2.50 18.39 3.16
N ASP A 79 -3.37 19.39 3.41
CA ASP A 79 -3.31 20.68 2.72
C ASP A 79 -2.03 21.45 3.10
N ARG A 80 -1.62 21.40 4.36
CA ARG A 80 -0.36 22.04 4.81
C ARG A 80 0.85 21.43 4.14
N ILE A 81 0.92 20.08 4.09
CA ILE A 81 2.01 19.38 3.41
C ILE A 81 1.99 19.70 1.91
N LYS A 82 0.86 19.52 1.22
CA LYS A 82 0.72 19.76 -0.23
C LYS A 82 1.06 21.19 -0.66
N ASN A 83 0.83 22.16 0.21
CA ASN A 83 1.14 23.56 -0.06
C ASN A 83 2.58 23.96 0.30
N SER A 84 3.32 23.11 1.01
CA SER A 84 4.70 23.41 1.40
C SER A 84 5.63 23.48 0.18
N PRO A 85 6.64 24.37 0.18
CA PRO A 85 7.65 24.43 -0.87
C PRO A 85 8.41 23.10 -1.03
N ASP A 86 8.71 22.45 0.09
CA ASP A 86 9.46 21.20 0.12
C ASP A 86 8.67 20.07 -0.57
N PHE A 87 7.36 19.99 -0.33
CA PHE A 87 6.50 19.02 -1.01
C PHE A 87 6.41 19.25 -2.53
N LYS A 88 6.26 20.51 -2.95
CA LYS A 88 6.20 20.85 -4.38
C LYS A 88 7.49 20.44 -5.09
N LYS A 89 8.65 20.74 -4.49
CA LYS A 89 9.95 20.33 -5.00
C LYS A 89 10.08 18.81 -5.04
N PHE A 90 9.73 18.12 -3.94
CA PHE A 90 9.74 16.67 -3.87
C PHE A 90 8.85 16.04 -4.97
N LYS A 91 7.65 16.57 -5.18
CA LYS A 91 6.71 16.10 -6.20
C LYS A 91 7.28 16.22 -7.61
N GLU A 92 7.91 17.34 -7.93
CA GLU A 92 8.56 17.54 -9.23
C GLU A 92 9.70 16.56 -9.46
N GLU A 93 10.59 16.42 -8.48
CA GLU A 93 11.72 15.48 -8.53
C GLU A 93 11.23 14.04 -8.62
N TYR A 94 10.26 13.65 -7.80
CA TYR A 94 9.64 12.32 -7.81
C TYR A 94 9.06 11.96 -9.18
N ASN A 95 8.29 12.86 -9.79
CA ASN A 95 7.69 12.61 -11.10
C ASN A 95 8.74 12.46 -12.20
N GLN A 96 9.81 13.27 -12.17
CA GLN A 96 10.92 13.16 -13.11
C GLN A 96 11.66 11.82 -12.94
N ILE A 97 11.97 11.44 -11.71
CA ILE A 97 12.67 10.18 -11.37
C ILE A 97 11.83 8.97 -11.79
N THR A 98 10.53 8.97 -11.49
CA THR A 98 9.62 7.88 -11.85
C THR A 98 9.49 7.73 -13.36
N SER A 99 9.39 8.83 -14.09
CA SER A 99 9.36 8.81 -15.57
C SER A 99 10.68 8.33 -16.16
N GLY A 100 11.81 8.76 -15.58
CA GLY A 100 13.15 8.29 -15.95
C GLY A 100 13.33 6.80 -15.67
N PHE A 101 12.87 6.31 -14.53
CA PHE A 101 12.87 4.89 -14.18
C PHE A 101 12.07 4.06 -15.19
N LYS A 102 10.85 4.48 -15.50
CA LYS A 102 10.01 3.83 -16.52
C LYS A 102 10.73 3.70 -17.86
N PHE A 103 11.36 4.77 -18.33
CA PHE A 103 12.10 4.75 -19.58
C PHE A 103 13.29 3.79 -19.52
N LYS A 104 14.14 3.92 -18.48
CA LYS A 104 15.34 3.09 -18.31
C LYS A 104 15.01 1.61 -18.23
N ILE A 105 14.01 1.23 -17.44
CA ILE A 105 13.69 -0.19 -17.24
C ILE A 105 13.08 -0.84 -18.49
N ASN A 106 12.22 -0.14 -19.23
CA ASN A 106 11.70 -0.63 -20.49
C ASN A 106 12.84 -0.84 -21.51
N GLU A 107 13.74 0.13 -21.64
CA GLU A 107 14.91 0.00 -22.52
C GLU A 107 15.80 -1.20 -22.14
N MET A 108 16.07 -1.41 -20.85
CA MET A 108 16.86 -2.53 -20.36
C MET A 108 16.19 -3.88 -20.61
N VAL A 109 14.88 -3.97 -20.50
CA VAL A 109 14.11 -5.19 -20.78
C VAL A 109 14.07 -5.46 -22.27
N ASP A 110 13.73 -4.46 -23.10
CA ASP A 110 13.59 -4.61 -24.56
C ASP A 110 14.92 -4.98 -25.23
N LYS A 111 16.01 -4.35 -24.81
CA LYS A 111 17.36 -4.61 -25.36
C LYS A 111 18.07 -5.79 -24.70
N ASN A 112 17.47 -6.40 -23.67
CA ASN A 112 18.07 -7.48 -22.86
C ASN A 112 19.50 -7.18 -22.39
N VAL A 113 19.74 -5.92 -21.97
CA VAL A 113 21.04 -5.49 -21.42
C VAL A 113 21.11 -5.72 -19.91
N GLU A 114 22.30 -5.65 -19.33
CA GLU A 114 22.52 -5.73 -17.89
C GLU A 114 21.74 -4.64 -17.14
N ILE A 115 21.18 -4.99 -15.98
CA ILE A 115 20.47 -4.06 -15.11
C ILE A 115 21.45 -3.50 -14.10
N ASP A 116 21.92 -2.29 -14.34
CA ASP A 116 22.74 -1.57 -13.36
C ASP A 116 21.86 -1.02 -12.23
N THR A 117 21.75 -1.82 -11.17
CA THR A 117 20.95 -1.44 -9.99
C THR A 117 21.49 -0.21 -9.27
N LYS A 118 22.82 0.04 -9.32
CA LYS A 118 23.40 1.23 -8.69
C LYS A 118 22.98 2.51 -9.42
N GLU A 119 22.98 2.46 -10.75
CA GLU A 119 22.51 3.59 -11.56
C GLU A 119 20.99 3.82 -11.38
N LEU A 120 20.20 2.75 -11.26
CA LEU A 120 18.76 2.86 -11.00
C LEU A 120 18.43 3.48 -9.64
N LEU A 121 19.26 3.21 -8.63
CA LEU A 121 19.04 3.72 -7.26
C LEU A 121 19.56 5.12 -7.01
N LYS A 122 20.41 5.66 -7.87
CA LYS A 122 21.08 6.94 -7.67
C LYS A 122 20.10 8.09 -7.43
N GLU A 123 19.11 8.22 -8.29
CA GLU A 123 18.10 9.28 -8.19
C GLU A 123 17.12 9.05 -7.02
N PRO A 124 16.54 7.84 -6.79
CA PRO A 124 15.73 7.55 -5.61
C PRO A 124 16.44 7.81 -4.27
N LEU A 125 17.74 7.51 -4.17
CA LEU A 125 18.54 7.81 -2.97
C LEU A 125 18.72 9.33 -2.74
N GLN A 126 18.84 10.11 -3.81
CA GLN A 126 18.85 11.57 -3.70
C GLN A 126 17.52 12.10 -3.17
N LEU A 127 16.41 11.53 -3.58
CA LEU A 127 15.07 11.89 -3.11
C LEU A 127 14.90 11.63 -1.59
N ILE A 128 15.38 10.46 -1.11
CA ILE A 128 15.44 10.17 0.34
C ILE A 128 16.30 11.19 1.09
N THR A 129 17.47 11.48 0.55
CA THR A 129 18.39 12.45 1.19
C THR A 129 17.79 13.85 1.25
N ALA A 130 17.12 14.27 0.19
CA ALA A 130 16.46 15.59 0.09
C ALA A 130 15.27 15.72 1.05
N SER A 131 14.55 14.62 1.36
CA SER A 131 13.45 14.63 2.34
C SER A 131 13.90 14.84 3.78
N GLY A 132 15.16 14.60 4.09
CA GLY A 132 15.82 14.90 5.38
C GLY A 132 15.50 13.91 6.50
N SER A 133 14.36 13.25 6.50
CA SER A 133 13.98 12.23 7.51
C SER A 133 13.02 11.19 6.97
N SER A 134 13.01 10.00 7.60
CA SER A 134 12.06 8.92 7.28
C SER A 134 10.60 9.37 7.43
N SER A 135 10.30 10.15 8.47
CA SER A 135 8.94 10.69 8.69
C SER A 135 8.52 11.63 7.57
N ASN A 136 9.40 12.54 7.16
CA ASN A 136 9.11 13.45 6.04
C ASN A 136 8.92 12.67 4.74
N THR A 137 9.74 11.64 4.48
CA THR A 137 9.57 10.79 3.30
C THR A 137 8.19 10.14 3.30
N LEU A 138 7.77 9.57 4.43
CA LEU A 138 6.46 8.95 4.57
C LEU A 138 5.31 9.95 4.35
N ASP A 139 5.41 11.14 4.94
CA ASP A 139 4.42 12.21 4.77
C ASP A 139 4.33 12.67 3.31
N MET A 140 5.46 12.82 2.63
CA MET A 140 5.47 13.18 1.22
C MET A 140 4.85 12.09 0.36
N LEU A 141 5.19 10.82 0.58
CA LEU A 141 4.60 9.70 -0.14
C LEU A 141 3.07 9.62 0.08
N HIS A 142 2.61 9.81 1.30
CA HIS A 142 1.17 9.85 1.60
C HIS A 142 0.40 10.94 0.84
N ASN A 143 1.05 12.07 0.55
CA ASN A 143 0.44 13.20 -0.10
C ASN A 143 0.68 13.27 -1.61
N MET A 144 1.53 12.36 -2.16
CA MET A 144 1.89 12.32 -3.60
C MET A 144 0.79 11.78 -4.52
N ARG A 145 -0.27 11.22 -3.99
CA ARG A 145 -1.17 10.30 -4.68
C ARG A 145 -2.09 10.99 -5.69
N ASP A 146 -1.55 11.28 -6.88
CA ASP A 146 -2.27 11.65 -8.08
C ASP A 146 -2.34 10.44 -9.05
N TYR A 147 -3.38 10.37 -9.87
CA TYR A 147 -3.90 9.20 -10.59
C TYR A 147 -3.11 8.69 -11.81
N ASP A 148 -1.96 9.27 -12.18
CA ASP A 148 -1.28 8.92 -13.41
C ASP A 148 -0.16 7.87 -13.20
N ASP A 149 -0.21 6.80 -14.03
CA ASP A 149 0.78 5.71 -14.13
C ASP A 149 1.05 4.89 -12.84
N LEU A 150 -0.01 4.22 -12.38
CA LEU A 150 -0.05 3.50 -11.10
C LEU A 150 1.09 2.47 -10.90
N THR A 151 1.59 1.79 -11.95
CA THR A 151 2.55 0.68 -11.78
C THR A 151 3.94 1.18 -11.39
N PHE A 152 4.48 2.18 -12.11
CA PHE A 152 5.84 2.68 -11.85
C PHE A 152 5.88 3.59 -10.61
N ALA A 153 4.83 4.37 -10.37
CA ALA A 153 4.69 5.15 -9.14
C ALA A 153 4.59 4.22 -7.92
N HIS A 154 3.81 3.14 -7.99
CA HIS A 154 3.73 2.12 -6.97
C HIS A 154 5.11 1.49 -6.69
N SER A 155 5.82 1.05 -7.71
CA SER A 155 7.17 0.48 -7.55
C SER A 155 8.14 1.47 -6.89
N MET A 156 8.05 2.76 -7.24
CA MET A 156 8.85 3.81 -6.60
C MET A 156 8.47 3.99 -5.14
N ASN A 157 7.18 4.03 -4.81
CA ASN A 157 6.71 4.14 -3.43
C ASN A 157 7.18 2.96 -2.58
N VAL A 158 7.02 1.73 -3.09
CA VAL A 158 7.48 0.51 -2.39
C VAL A 158 9.00 0.52 -2.20
N ALA A 159 9.77 1.04 -3.17
CA ALA A 159 11.22 1.20 -3.04
C ALA A 159 11.60 2.16 -1.89
N LEU A 160 10.98 3.33 -1.85
CA LEU A 160 11.23 4.32 -0.81
C LEU A 160 10.78 3.83 0.57
N LEU A 161 9.60 3.17 0.65
CA LEU A 161 9.11 2.53 1.87
C LEU A 161 10.04 1.45 2.37
N ASN A 162 10.55 0.59 1.49
CA ASN A 162 11.50 -0.46 1.85
C ASN A 162 12.79 0.11 2.44
N TYR A 163 13.35 1.18 1.85
CA TYR A 163 14.55 1.84 2.38
C TYR A 163 14.32 2.38 3.78
N VAL A 164 13.21 3.11 3.96
CA VAL A 164 12.83 3.68 5.25
C VAL A 164 12.59 2.58 6.30
N ALA A 165 11.84 1.54 5.95
CA ALA A 165 11.53 0.44 6.85
C ALA A 165 12.77 -0.40 7.22
N ALA A 166 13.69 -0.63 6.27
CA ALA A 166 14.98 -1.24 6.56
C ALA A 166 15.82 -0.42 7.54
N GLY A 167 15.73 0.93 7.46
CA GLY A 167 16.31 1.82 8.47
C GLY A 167 15.70 1.64 9.86
N TRP A 168 14.39 1.50 9.97
CA TRP A 168 13.70 1.19 11.24
C TRP A 168 14.07 -0.17 11.82
N LEU A 169 14.45 -1.11 10.97
CA LEU A 169 14.97 -2.42 11.35
C LEU A 169 16.47 -2.41 11.65
N ASN A 170 17.12 -1.24 11.63
CA ASN A 170 18.56 -1.06 11.83
C ASN A 170 19.43 -1.88 10.86
N TRP A 171 18.99 -2.04 9.62
CA TRP A 171 19.78 -2.70 8.59
C TRP A 171 20.95 -1.82 8.15
N SER A 172 22.01 -2.45 7.63
CA SER A 172 23.18 -1.74 7.09
C SER A 172 22.78 -0.86 5.90
N GLU A 173 23.58 0.17 5.58
CA GLU A 173 23.32 1.02 4.43
C GLU A 173 23.22 0.21 3.13
N ALA A 174 24.12 -0.76 2.95
CA ALA A 174 24.08 -1.67 1.80
C ALA A 174 22.78 -2.51 1.75
N ASP A 175 22.26 -2.96 2.91
CA ASP A 175 20.99 -3.68 2.97
C ASP A 175 19.78 -2.74 2.73
N LYS A 176 19.85 -1.47 3.15
CA LYS A 176 18.80 -0.48 2.86
C LYS A 176 18.71 -0.19 1.35
N GLU A 177 19.86 0.01 0.71
CA GLU A 177 19.93 0.19 -0.74
C GLU A 177 19.41 -1.07 -1.48
N LEU A 178 19.78 -2.26 -0.99
CA LEU A 178 19.29 -3.52 -1.56
C LEU A 178 17.77 -3.69 -1.36
N ALA A 179 17.22 -3.31 -0.20
CA ALA A 179 15.79 -3.30 0.06
C ALA A 179 15.06 -2.33 -0.88
N MET A 180 15.63 -1.15 -1.14
CA MET A 180 15.10 -0.21 -2.13
C MET A 180 15.07 -0.83 -3.53
N ALA A 181 16.15 -1.51 -3.97
CA ALA A 181 16.20 -2.19 -5.25
C ALA A 181 15.14 -3.31 -5.35
N CYS A 182 14.95 -4.05 -4.25
CA CYS A 182 13.92 -5.08 -4.17
C CYS A 182 12.51 -4.48 -4.38
N GLY A 183 12.19 -3.38 -3.70
CA GLY A 183 10.93 -2.67 -3.89
C GLY A 183 10.77 -2.08 -5.29
N LEU A 184 11.84 -1.52 -5.85
CA LEU A 184 11.79 -0.90 -7.18
C LEU A 184 11.50 -1.89 -8.30
N LEU A 185 11.97 -3.13 -8.16
CA LEU A 185 11.91 -4.16 -9.21
C LEU A 185 10.94 -5.32 -8.88
N HIS A 186 10.20 -5.27 -7.75
CA HIS A 186 9.33 -6.39 -7.36
C HIS A 186 8.28 -6.73 -8.42
N ASP A 187 7.74 -5.73 -9.05
CA ASP A 187 6.64 -5.81 -10.02
C ASP A 187 7.09 -5.80 -11.50
N ILE A 188 8.40 -5.89 -11.78
CA ILE A 188 8.93 -5.82 -13.15
C ILE A 188 8.30 -6.86 -14.09
N GLY A 189 7.84 -7.98 -13.57
CA GLY A 189 7.17 -9.03 -14.34
C GLY A 189 5.85 -8.60 -14.96
N LYS A 190 5.23 -7.52 -14.48
CA LYS A 190 4.04 -6.92 -15.09
C LYS A 190 4.30 -6.42 -16.51
N LEU A 191 5.56 -6.13 -16.87
CA LEU A 191 5.95 -5.79 -18.24
C LEU A 191 5.75 -6.94 -19.25
N GLN A 192 5.61 -8.18 -18.78
CA GLN A 192 5.31 -9.35 -19.62
C GLN A 192 3.80 -9.64 -19.73
N ILE A 193 2.98 -8.84 -19.08
CA ILE A 193 1.52 -8.94 -19.14
C ILE A 193 1.02 -7.91 -20.14
N SER A 194 0.04 -8.29 -20.98
CA SER A 194 -0.46 -7.36 -21.97
C SER A 194 -1.10 -6.14 -21.30
N HIS A 195 -0.86 -4.96 -21.88
CA HIS A 195 -1.43 -3.71 -21.39
C HIS A 195 -2.95 -3.76 -21.29
N ASP A 196 -3.61 -4.42 -22.26
CA ASP A 196 -5.06 -4.58 -22.28
C ASP A 196 -5.61 -5.36 -21.08
N VAL A 197 -4.81 -6.30 -20.53
CA VAL A 197 -5.17 -7.05 -19.33
C VAL A 197 -4.93 -6.21 -18.07
N LEU A 198 -3.78 -5.50 -18.01
CA LEU A 198 -3.43 -4.67 -16.85
C LEU A 198 -4.34 -3.44 -16.68
N THR A 199 -4.80 -2.87 -17.79
CA THR A 199 -5.63 -1.65 -17.79
C THR A 199 -7.09 -1.91 -18.18
N LYS A 200 -7.50 -3.19 -18.21
CA LYS A 200 -8.85 -3.56 -18.62
C LYS A 200 -9.90 -2.86 -17.76
N PRO A 201 -10.72 -1.99 -18.33
CA PRO A 201 -11.84 -1.42 -17.59
C PRO A 201 -12.87 -2.51 -17.32
N GLY A 202 -12.94 -2.99 -16.09
CA GLY A 202 -13.85 -4.05 -15.67
C GLY A 202 -13.14 -5.39 -15.42
N LYS A 203 -13.88 -6.46 -15.57
CA LYS A 203 -13.52 -7.79 -15.09
C LYS A 203 -12.37 -8.43 -15.85
N LEU A 204 -11.40 -8.96 -15.09
CA LEU A 204 -10.52 -10.01 -15.59
C LEU A 204 -11.29 -11.35 -15.57
N ASP A 205 -11.16 -12.15 -16.60
CA ASP A 205 -11.60 -13.53 -16.54
C ASP A 205 -10.61 -14.40 -15.73
N ASN A 206 -11.00 -15.64 -15.43
CA ASN A 206 -10.14 -16.54 -14.65
C ASN A 206 -8.78 -16.82 -15.31
N THR A 207 -8.67 -16.68 -16.62
CA THR A 207 -7.44 -16.90 -17.38
C THR A 207 -6.55 -15.68 -17.30
N GLU A 208 -7.11 -14.50 -17.50
CA GLU A 208 -6.43 -13.21 -17.34
C GLU A 208 -5.91 -13.03 -15.91
N TYR A 209 -6.75 -13.38 -14.93
CA TYR A 209 -6.37 -13.36 -13.51
C TYR A 209 -5.18 -14.27 -13.22
N LYS A 210 -5.25 -15.55 -13.63
CA LYS A 210 -4.12 -16.47 -13.48
C LYS A 210 -2.89 -16.00 -14.21
N HIS A 211 -3.07 -15.26 -15.30
CA HIS A 211 -1.94 -14.68 -16.04
C HIS A 211 -1.29 -13.54 -15.26
N ILE A 212 -2.07 -12.66 -14.63
CA ILE A 212 -1.53 -11.62 -13.74
C ILE A 212 -0.79 -12.26 -12.55
N GLN A 213 -1.32 -13.30 -11.94
CA GLN A 213 -0.64 -14.01 -10.84
C GLN A 213 0.71 -14.62 -11.24
N GLN A 214 1.04 -14.68 -12.52
CA GLN A 214 2.35 -15.14 -12.98
C GLN A 214 3.43 -14.05 -13.00
N HIS A 215 3.06 -12.75 -12.79
CA HIS A 215 4.07 -11.68 -12.82
C HIS A 215 5.26 -11.92 -11.87
N PRO A 216 5.12 -12.55 -10.66
CA PRO A 216 6.28 -12.84 -9.83
C PRO A 216 7.26 -13.80 -10.52
N VAL A 217 6.71 -14.82 -11.20
CA VAL A 217 7.53 -15.79 -11.97
C VAL A 217 8.16 -15.13 -13.19
N PHE A 218 7.42 -14.25 -13.86
CA PHE A 218 7.96 -13.49 -15.00
C PHE A 218 9.05 -12.51 -14.53
N GLY A 219 8.85 -11.81 -13.42
CA GLY A 219 9.84 -10.92 -12.83
C GLY A 219 11.13 -11.66 -12.46
N TYR A 220 11.02 -12.79 -11.79
CA TYR A 220 12.17 -13.64 -11.50
C TYR A 220 12.94 -14.04 -12.77
N LYS A 221 12.24 -14.46 -13.82
CA LYS A 221 12.87 -14.85 -15.10
C LYS A 221 13.56 -13.67 -15.78
N LEU A 222 12.96 -12.49 -15.77
CA LEU A 222 13.53 -11.27 -16.34
C LEU A 222 14.80 -10.83 -15.61
N LEU A 223 14.86 -11.02 -14.30
CA LEU A 223 15.97 -10.59 -13.45
C LEU A 223 17.06 -11.64 -13.29
N LYS A 224 16.80 -12.89 -13.69
CA LYS A 224 17.70 -14.01 -13.47
C LYS A 224 19.08 -13.75 -14.11
N ASP A 225 20.12 -13.96 -13.32
CA ASP A 225 21.53 -13.79 -13.67
C ASP A 225 21.92 -12.33 -14.06
N ARG A 226 21.04 -11.36 -13.80
CA ARG A 226 21.24 -9.93 -14.16
C ARG A 226 21.35 -9.01 -12.96
N VAL A 227 20.90 -9.45 -11.79
CA VAL A 227 20.87 -8.67 -10.54
C VAL A 227 21.20 -9.54 -9.33
N ASN A 228 21.32 -8.91 -8.16
CA ASN A 228 21.49 -9.62 -6.89
C ASN A 228 20.35 -10.62 -6.65
N VAL A 229 20.68 -11.79 -6.06
CA VAL A 229 19.74 -12.89 -5.78
C VAL A 229 18.53 -12.43 -4.94
N HIS A 230 18.72 -11.53 -3.99
CA HIS A 230 17.64 -11.01 -3.15
C HIS A 230 16.61 -10.18 -3.95
N ILE A 231 17.05 -9.47 -4.99
CA ILE A 231 16.14 -8.73 -5.89
C ILE A 231 15.30 -9.70 -6.71
N MET A 232 15.92 -10.77 -7.26
CA MET A 232 15.19 -11.83 -7.97
C MET A 232 14.17 -12.50 -7.06
N ASN A 233 14.59 -12.86 -5.83
CA ASN A 233 13.74 -13.49 -4.84
C ASN A 233 12.58 -12.55 -4.42
N SER A 234 12.85 -11.27 -4.26
CA SER A 234 11.81 -10.29 -3.93
C SER A 234 10.75 -10.21 -5.04
N ALA A 235 11.16 -10.16 -6.30
CA ALA A 235 10.23 -10.21 -7.42
C ALA A 235 9.40 -11.50 -7.45
N LEU A 236 9.98 -12.66 -7.05
CA LEU A 236 9.28 -13.94 -7.02
C LEU A 236 8.34 -14.09 -5.81
N MET A 237 8.75 -13.57 -4.64
CA MET A 237 8.18 -13.97 -3.34
C MET A 237 7.39 -12.85 -2.64
N HIS A 238 7.26 -11.63 -3.18
CA HIS A 238 6.57 -10.53 -2.49
C HIS A 238 5.07 -10.79 -2.23
N HIS A 239 4.48 -11.73 -2.96
CA HIS A 239 3.12 -12.20 -2.72
C HIS A 239 3.05 -13.45 -1.83
N GLU A 240 4.17 -13.98 -1.38
CA GLU A 240 4.17 -15.01 -0.36
C GLU A 240 3.67 -14.44 0.98
N ARG A 241 3.12 -15.32 1.79
CA ARG A 241 2.66 -14.98 3.15
C ARG A 241 3.40 -15.86 4.15
N TYR A 242 3.70 -15.29 5.32
CA TYR A 242 4.54 -15.98 6.33
C TYR A 242 3.91 -17.30 6.79
N ASP A 243 2.59 -17.40 6.80
CA ASP A 243 1.80 -18.61 7.08
C ASP A 243 1.74 -19.61 5.91
N GLY A 244 2.25 -19.26 4.71
CA GLY A 244 2.27 -20.06 3.49
C GLY A 244 0.99 -20.00 2.67
N THR A 245 0.09 -19.06 2.96
CA THR A 245 -1.14 -18.83 2.19
C THR A 245 -0.94 -17.96 0.96
N GLY A 246 0.31 -17.59 0.66
CA GLY A 246 0.68 -16.77 -0.48
C GLY A 246 0.88 -17.54 -1.79
N TYR A 247 1.45 -16.87 -2.77
CA TYR A 247 1.80 -17.44 -4.08
C TYR A 247 3.10 -16.82 -4.61
N PRO A 248 3.81 -17.42 -5.58
CA PRO A 248 3.47 -18.61 -6.37
C PRO A 248 3.99 -19.92 -5.80
N LEU A 249 4.88 -19.90 -4.79
CA LEU A 249 5.58 -21.08 -4.28
C LEU A 249 4.92 -21.68 -3.03
N GLN A 250 4.07 -20.94 -2.33
CA GLN A 250 3.42 -21.33 -1.07
C GLN A 250 4.42 -21.75 0.03
N ILE A 251 5.52 -21.04 0.10
CA ILE A 251 6.55 -21.25 1.12
C ILE A 251 6.23 -20.50 2.41
N LYS A 252 6.82 -20.94 3.54
CA LYS A 252 6.48 -20.43 4.87
C LYS A 252 7.70 -19.83 5.59
N GLY A 253 7.41 -18.85 6.42
CA GLY A 253 8.36 -18.35 7.41
C GLY A 253 9.65 -17.86 6.77
N GLU A 254 10.77 -18.32 7.33
CA GLU A 254 12.11 -17.92 6.90
C GLU A 254 12.56 -18.50 5.54
N ALA A 255 11.78 -19.41 4.94
CA ALA A 255 12.00 -19.83 3.56
C ALA A 255 11.73 -18.70 2.57
N ILE A 256 10.92 -17.69 2.96
CA ILE A 256 10.72 -16.46 2.21
C ILE A 256 11.94 -15.56 2.45
N ASP A 257 12.53 -15.06 1.37
CA ASP A 257 13.66 -14.14 1.44
C ASP A 257 13.34 -12.92 2.33
N ARG A 258 14.27 -12.49 3.20
CA ARG A 258 14.02 -11.39 4.16
C ARG A 258 13.62 -10.08 3.47
N PHE A 259 14.17 -9.81 2.28
CA PHE A 259 13.82 -8.61 1.52
C PHE A 259 12.42 -8.74 0.90
N ALA A 260 12.03 -9.94 0.47
CA ALA A 260 10.67 -10.20 0.01
C ALA A 260 9.64 -10.07 1.14
N ARG A 261 9.97 -10.52 2.38
CA ARG A 261 9.11 -10.32 3.56
C ARG A 261 8.86 -8.84 3.85
N LEU A 262 9.90 -8.00 3.74
CA LEU A 262 9.75 -6.55 3.90
C LEU A 262 8.96 -5.93 2.75
N THR A 263 9.27 -6.31 1.51
CA THR A 263 8.58 -5.83 0.32
C THR A 263 7.09 -6.14 0.36
N ALA A 264 6.70 -7.34 0.84
CA ALA A 264 5.29 -7.73 0.98
C ALA A 264 4.49 -6.81 1.92
N ILE A 265 5.12 -6.27 2.97
CA ILE A 265 4.49 -5.31 3.89
C ILE A 265 4.34 -3.95 3.22
N SER A 266 5.42 -3.46 2.60
CA SER A 266 5.44 -2.15 1.93
C SER A 266 4.50 -2.09 0.73
N ASP A 267 4.42 -3.18 -0.05
CA ASP A 267 3.52 -3.34 -1.20
C ASP A 267 2.05 -3.22 -0.76
N VAL A 268 1.63 -4.01 0.21
CA VAL A 268 0.24 -3.97 0.72
C VAL A 268 -0.06 -2.63 1.39
N TYR A 269 0.89 -2.06 2.13
CA TYR A 269 0.71 -0.75 2.75
C TYR A 269 0.50 0.35 1.69
N ASP A 270 1.33 0.40 0.64
CA ASP A 270 1.15 1.37 -0.45
C ASP A 270 -0.18 1.16 -1.16
N ALA A 271 -0.54 -0.10 -1.47
CA ALA A 271 -1.80 -0.43 -2.11
C ALA A 271 -3.03 0.03 -1.30
N MET A 272 -3.03 -0.11 0.04
CA MET A 272 -4.12 0.32 0.92
C MET A 272 -4.18 1.83 1.11
N THR A 273 -3.04 2.47 1.16
CA THR A 273 -2.94 3.91 1.35
C THR A 273 -3.01 4.69 0.04
N ALA A 274 -2.95 4.08 -1.15
CA ALA A 274 -3.16 4.75 -2.43
C ALA A 274 -4.61 5.24 -2.61
N ALA A 275 -4.80 6.43 -3.20
CA ALA A 275 -6.11 6.87 -3.67
C ALA A 275 -6.56 5.96 -4.82
N ARG A 276 -7.81 5.53 -4.82
CA ARG A 276 -8.40 4.70 -5.87
C ARG A 276 -9.53 5.47 -6.55
N CYS A 277 -9.93 5.05 -7.74
CA CYS A 277 -10.97 5.74 -8.53
C CYS A 277 -12.28 5.97 -7.75
N TYR A 278 -12.55 5.13 -6.75
CA TYR A 278 -13.81 5.13 -5.99
C TYR A 278 -13.64 5.39 -4.49
N ARG A 279 -12.39 5.55 -4.02
CA ARG A 279 -12.08 5.74 -2.59
C ARG A 279 -10.86 6.64 -2.42
N GLY A 280 -10.99 7.62 -1.52
CA GLY A 280 -9.83 8.36 -1.04
C GLY A 280 -8.81 7.44 -0.34
N PRO A 281 -7.59 7.93 -0.08
CA PRO A 281 -6.57 7.19 0.67
C PRO A 281 -7.11 6.83 2.06
N LEU A 282 -6.88 5.59 2.52
CA LEU A 282 -7.21 5.23 3.89
C LEU A 282 -6.35 6.03 4.87
N CYS A 283 -6.96 6.45 5.97
CA CYS A 283 -6.21 6.99 7.10
C CYS A 283 -5.17 5.97 7.58
N PRO A 284 -3.92 6.36 7.84
CA PRO A 284 -2.86 5.46 8.30
C PRO A 284 -3.26 4.61 9.52
N PHE A 285 -4.00 5.17 10.48
CA PHE A 285 -4.48 4.42 11.64
C PHE A 285 -5.49 3.34 11.27
N ARG A 286 -6.25 3.54 10.18
CA ARG A 286 -7.13 2.50 9.66
C ARG A 286 -6.34 1.36 9.02
N VAL A 287 -5.26 1.68 8.31
CA VAL A 287 -4.35 0.67 7.74
C VAL A 287 -3.65 -0.12 8.85
N ILE A 288 -3.17 0.57 9.90
CA ILE A 288 -2.59 -0.09 11.07
C ILE A 288 -3.60 -1.05 11.70
N GLU A 289 -4.87 -0.65 11.86
CA GLU A 289 -5.92 -1.51 12.42
C GLU A 289 -6.11 -2.79 11.60
N ILE A 290 -6.16 -2.68 10.27
CA ILE A 290 -6.30 -3.84 9.38
C ILE A 290 -5.11 -4.80 9.52
N PHE A 291 -3.90 -4.29 9.58
CA PHE A 291 -2.72 -5.12 9.81
C PHE A 291 -2.72 -5.76 11.22
N GLU A 292 -3.20 -5.07 12.25
CA GLU A 292 -3.33 -5.64 13.59
C GLU A 292 -4.36 -6.77 13.64
N ASP A 293 -5.47 -6.62 12.92
CA ASP A 293 -6.56 -7.61 12.95
C ASP A 293 -6.25 -8.87 12.12
N GLU A 294 -5.48 -8.75 11.03
CA GLU A 294 -5.29 -9.83 10.07
C GLU A 294 -3.85 -10.09 9.61
N GLY A 295 -2.92 -9.22 9.96
CA GLY A 295 -1.57 -9.24 9.38
C GLY A 295 -0.55 -10.09 10.16
N PHE A 296 -0.71 -10.29 11.46
CA PHE A 296 0.34 -10.91 12.28
C PHE A 296 0.65 -12.36 11.91
N ASP A 297 -0.29 -13.12 11.39
CA ASP A 297 -0.05 -14.47 10.91
C ASP A 297 0.53 -14.49 9.49
N LYS A 298 0.25 -13.44 8.69
CA LYS A 298 0.58 -13.37 7.25
C LYS A 298 1.92 -12.73 6.95
N TYR A 299 2.45 -11.94 7.89
CA TYR A 299 3.70 -11.21 7.72
C TYR A 299 4.68 -11.54 8.83
N ASP A 300 5.96 -11.28 8.59
CA ASP A 300 6.99 -11.37 9.62
C ASP A 300 6.66 -10.41 10.77
N VAL A 301 6.41 -10.97 11.96
CA VAL A 301 5.92 -10.22 13.13
C VAL A 301 6.92 -9.12 13.54
N GLN A 302 8.21 -9.38 13.46
CA GLN A 302 9.24 -8.40 13.81
C GLN A 302 9.20 -7.21 12.81
N PHE A 303 9.08 -7.52 11.53
CA PHE A 303 9.07 -6.49 10.48
C PHE A 303 7.78 -5.66 10.53
N ILE A 304 6.63 -6.32 10.64
CA ILE A 304 5.34 -5.62 10.65
C ILE A 304 5.16 -4.75 11.90
N LEU A 305 5.55 -5.23 13.09
CA LEU A 305 5.48 -4.42 14.31
C LEU A 305 6.39 -3.19 14.24
N SER A 306 7.62 -3.36 13.75
CA SER A 306 8.54 -2.24 13.54
C SER A 306 7.94 -1.24 12.55
N PHE A 307 7.39 -1.72 11.43
CA PHE A 307 6.79 -0.90 10.40
C PHE A 307 5.61 -0.09 10.95
N LEU A 308 4.61 -0.75 11.53
CA LEU A 308 3.39 -0.12 12.03
C LEU A 308 3.66 0.86 13.17
N SER A 309 4.58 0.51 14.10
CA SER A 309 4.96 1.41 15.19
C SER A 309 5.59 2.70 14.68
N ASN A 310 6.48 2.62 13.69
CA ASN A 310 7.12 3.81 13.14
C ASN A 310 6.17 4.64 12.27
N VAL A 311 5.30 3.99 11.49
CA VAL A 311 4.23 4.69 10.77
C VAL A 311 3.33 5.45 11.75
N GLY A 312 2.85 4.81 12.79
CA GLY A 312 2.02 5.46 13.80
C GLY A 312 2.73 6.62 14.51
N ASN A 313 4.01 6.43 14.86
CA ASN A 313 4.83 7.46 15.52
C ASN A 313 5.05 8.71 14.66
N THR A 314 5.03 8.59 13.34
CA THR A 314 5.12 9.74 12.42
C THR A 314 3.98 10.73 12.69
N TYR A 315 2.81 10.24 13.11
CA TYR A 315 1.63 11.07 13.33
C TYR A 315 1.40 11.48 14.79
N VAL A 316 2.27 11.10 15.71
CA VAL A 316 2.22 11.63 17.10
C VAL A 316 2.48 13.13 17.05
N ARG A 317 1.67 13.91 17.78
CA ARG A 317 1.58 15.37 17.77
C ARG A 317 0.85 15.97 16.56
N ASN A 318 0.26 15.16 15.70
CA ASN A 318 -0.62 15.67 14.66
C ASN A 318 -2.06 15.75 15.14
N GLY A 319 -2.78 16.72 14.58
CA GLY A 319 -4.22 16.84 14.79
C GLY A 319 -4.96 15.70 14.11
N CYS A 320 -6.11 15.32 14.67
CA CYS A 320 -6.98 14.31 14.09
C CYS A 320 -8.46 14.64 14.35
N VAL A 321 -9.33 13.97 13.58
CA VAL A 321 -10.78 13.94 13.80
C VAL A 321 -11.17 12.51 14.14
N LEU A 322 -11.91 12.35 15.23
CA LEU A 322 -12.45 11.05 15.64
C LEU A 322 -13.76 10.73 14.90
N SER A 323 -14.15 9.47 14.87
CA SER A 323 -15.38 9.00 14.20
C SER A 323 -16.68 9.59 14.77
N ASP A 324 -16.65 10.19 15.97
CA ASP A 324 -17.76 10.92 16.57
C ASP A 324 -17.72 12.45 16.28
N GLY A 325 -16.77 12.89 15.44
CA GLY A 325 -16.61 14.27 15.03
C GLY A 325 -15.77 15.15 15.97
N ARG A 326 -15.30 14.63 17.12
CA ARG A 326 -14.39 15.37 17.99
C ARG A 326 -13.04 15.58 17.33
N GLU A 327 -12.49 16.76 17.51
CA GLU A 327 -11.12 17.09 17.10
C GLU A 327 -10.17 16.92 18.27
N GLY A 328 -8.97 16.43 17.98
CA GLY A 328 -7.95 16.22 18.99
C GLY A 328 -6.54 16.16 18.43
N GLU A 329 -5.57 15.98 19.32
CA GLU A 329 -4.16 15.79 19.00
C GLU A 329 -3.72 14.39 19.46
N ILE A 330 -3.01 13.66 18.62
CA ILE A 330 -2.46 12.34 18.93
C ILE A 330 -1.28 12.52 19.90
N ILE A 331 -1.42 12.05 21.12
CA ILE A 331 -0.42 12.29 22.18
C ILE A 331 0.62 11.17 22.23
N MET A 332 0.16 9.91 22.13
CA MET A 332 1.05 8.75 22.19
C MET A 332 0.36 7.51 21.62
N LEU A 333 1.14 6.63 21.06
CA LEU A 333 0.64 5.32 20.64
C LEU A 333 0.40 4.41 21.86
N ASN A 334 -0.55 3.52 21.74
CA ASN A 334 -0.76 2.44 22.68
C ASN A 334 0.06 1.22 22.23
N PRO A 335 1.07 0.77 22.98
CA PRO A 335 1.91 -0.35 22.57
C PRO A 335 1.15 -1.67 22.37
N GLY A 336 0.01 -1.84 23.05
CA GLY A 336 -0.83 -3.04 22.92
C GLY A 336 -1.80 -2.99 21.74
N LYS A 337 -2.08 -1.78 21.18
CA LYS A 337 -2.95 -1.56 20.03
C LYS A 337 -2.59 -0.25 19.33
N LEU A 338 -1.68 -0.31 18.38
CA LEU A 338 -1.11 0.88 17.71
C LEU A 338 -2.15 1.70 16.96
N SER A 339 -3.20 1.05 16.43
CA SER A 339 -4.32 1.70 15.76
C SER A 339 -5.22 2.53 16.70
N ARG A 340 -5.06 2.37 18.02
CA ARG A 340 -5.89 2.98 19.06
C ARG A 340 -5.06 3.85 20.01
N PRO A 341 -4.49 4.97 19.50
CA PRO A 341 -3.65 5.85 20.31
C PRO A 341 -4.43 6.58 21.39
N VAL A 342 -3.72 7.28 22.27
CA VAL A 342 -4.29 8.26 23.19
C VAL A 342 -4.36 9.60 22.46
N VAL A 343 -5.55 10.20 22.43
CA VAL A 343 -5.86 11.48 21.79
C VAL A 343 -6.31 12.50 22.84
N GLN A 344 -5.77 13.71 22.78
CA GLN A 344 -6.24 14.83 23.60
C GLN A 344 -7.32 15.59 22.83
N CYS A 345 -8.56 15.59 23.37
CA CYS A 345 -9.68 16.36 22.86
C CYS A 345 -9.99 17.50 23.84
N GLY A 346 -9.56 18.73 23.52
CA GLY A 346 -9.64 19.84 24.47
C GLY A 346 -8.83 19.59 25.73
N TYR A 347 -9.48 19.46 26.87
CA TYR A 347 -8.85 19.17 28.17
C TYR A 347 -8.88 17.69 28.57
N GLU A 348 -9.49 16.83 27.75
CA GLU A 348 -9.67 15.41 28.04
C GLU A 348 -8.68 14.57 27.26
N TYR A 349 -8.13 13.53 27.92
CA TYR A 349 -7.34 12.49 27.28
C TYR A 349 -8.21 11.26 27.04
N VAL A 350 -8.39 10.89 25.78
CA VAL A 350 -9.19 9.77 25.34
C VAL A 350 -8.26 8.64 24.89
N ASP A 351 -8.23 7.56 25.69
CA ASP A 351 -7.52 6.33 25.32
C ASP A 351 -8.42 5.50 24.41
N LEU A 352 -8.18 5.56 23.09
CA LEU A 352 -9.02 4.89 22.11
C LEU A 352 -9.04 3.35 22.25
N SER A 353 -8.08 2.76 22.95
CA SER A 353 -8.09 1.32 23.21
C SER A 353 -9.25 0.86 24.11
N LYS A 354 -9.81 1.78 24.87
CA LYS A 354 -10.95 1.54 25.77
C LYS A 354 -12.31 1.75 25.11
N PHE A 355 -12.33 2.29 23.90
CA PHE A 355 -13.54 2.63 23.16
C PHE A 355 -13.53 1.98 21.76
N PRO A 356 -13.98 0.72 21.62
CA PRO A 356 -13.89 -0.03 20.35
C PRO A 356 -14.55 0.66 19.16
N ASP A 357 -15.65 1.40 19.41
CA ASP A 357 -16.43 2.08 18.37
C ASP A 357 -15.84 3.44 17.97
N LEU A 358 -14.81 3.92 18.70
CA LEU A 358 -14.21 5.22 18.47
C LEU A 358 -12.84 5.06 17.80
N ARG A 359 -12.65 5.72 16.66
CA ARG A 359 -11.42 5.63 15.87
C ARG A 359 -10.99 6.98 15.31
N ILE A 360 -9.74 7.08 14.84
CA ILE A 360 -9.30 8.23 14.05
C ILE A 360 -9.85 8.06 12.63
N GLU A 361 -10.64 9.03 12.20
CA GLU A 361 -11.23 9.07 10.85
C GLU A 361 -10.30 9.76 9.87
N THR A 362 -9.76 10.93 10.25
CA THR A 362 -8.84 11.71 9.43
C THR A 362 -7.74 12.37 10.26
N LEU A 363 -6.60 12.64 9.61
CA LEU A 363 -5.53 13.48 10.15
C LEU A 363 -5.73 14.94 9.72
N LYS A 364 -5.34 15.89 10.60
CA LYS A 364 -5.44 17.34 10.38
C LYS A 364 -4.06 17.98 10.24
#